data_78e412911b8c2f14438a9dee4e57f2b6
#
_entry.id   78e412911b8c2f14438a9dee4e57f2b6
#
_cell.length_a   1.000
_cell.length_b   1.000
_cell.length_c   1.000
_cell.angle_alpha   90.00
_cell.angle_beta   90.00
_cell.angle_gamma   90.00
#
_symmetry.space_group_name_H-M   'P 1'
#
loop_
_entity.id
_entity.type
_entity.pdbx_description
1 polymer ?
#
loop_
_entity_poly.entity_id
_entity_poly.type
_entity_poly.pdbx_seq_one_letter_code
_entity_poly.pdbx_strand_id
1 'polypeptide(L)'
;MRLAFSNGSPFARKVRVVLAEMGLAYESDVVDALRPLSGELGPTLSIPVLQDGPHKLWESDLIVDYLLRTYPEAAARSAGVPKLAPWLARPDRHWHDMTVLATIATCASSIVNLRLMASDGITPDNSDYLARQRVRVERCLDWLDGEASEEGFAPGWF
;
A
#
# COMPACT_ATOMS: atom_id res chain seq x y z
N MET A 1 -19.65 -2.65 -0.53
CA MET A 1 -18.21 -2.79 -0.23
C MET A 1 -17.90 -1.99 1.02
N ARG A 2 -17.12 -2.52 1.98
CA ARG A 2 -16.69 -1.85 3.22
C ARG A 2 -15.18 -2.01 3.37
N LEU A 3 -14.47 -0.95 3.73
CA LEU A 3 -13.02 -0.97 3.92
C LEU A 3 -12.67 -0.57 5.35
N ALA A 4 -12.04 -1.48 6.10
CA ALA A 4 -11.44 -1.18 7.39
C ALA A 4 -10.00 -0.68 7.18
N PHE A 5 -9.69 0.50 7.73
CA PHE A 5 -8.40 1.16 7.53
C PHE A 5 -8.06 2.16 8.64
N SER A 6 -6.80 2.52 8.75
CA SER A 6 -6.34 3.67 9.52
C SER A 6 -5.80 4.74 8.57
N ASN A 7 -6.05 6.01 8.88
CA ASN A 7 -5.60 7.13 8.05
C ASN A 7 -4.08 7.22 7.90
N GLY A 8 -3.34 6.74 8.90
CA GLY A 8 -1.88 6.75 8.89
C GLY A 8 -1.23 5.52 8.21
N SER A 9 -2.02 4.56 7.74
CA SER A 9 -1.49 3.35 7.10
C SER A 9 -1.14 3.59 5.62
N PRO A 10 0.13 3.43 5.20
CA PRO A 10 0.51 3.54 3.80
C PRO A 10 -0.12 2.43 2.94
N PHE A 11 -0.30 1.24 3.50
CA PHE A 11 -0.93 0.11 2.83
C PHE A 11 -2.42 0.35 2.56
N ALA A 12 -3.13 0.89 3.56
CA ALA A 12 -4.53 1.26 3.38
C ALA A 12 -4.69 2.45 2.41
N ARG A 13 -3.74 3.40 2.42
CA ARG A 13 -3.74 4.52 1.48
C ARG A 13 -3.66 4.05 0.04
N LYS A 14 -2.82 3.04 -0.28
CA LYS A 14 -2.74 2.43 -1.61
C LYS A 14 -4.11 1.93 -2.09
N VAL A 15 -4.82 1.17 -1.27
CA VAL A 15 -6.16 0.66 -1.60
C VAL A 15 -7.16 1.79 -1.80
N ARG A 16 -7.13 2.81 -0.92
CA ARG A 16 -8.03 3.97 -1.03
C ARG A 16 -7.80 4.78 -2.30
N VAL A 17 -6.54 4.93 -2.72
CA VAL A 17 -6.20 5.60 -3.99
C VAL A 17 -6.77 4.80 -5.16
N VAL A 18 -6.56 3.48 -5.20
CA VAL A 18 -7.11 2.63 -6.27
C VAL A 18 -8.63 2.69 -6.33
N LEU A 19 -9.32 2.62 -5.18
CA LEU A 19 -10.78 2.75 -5.13
C LEU A 19 -11.26 4.12 -5.67
N ALA A 20 -10.56 5.20 -5.32
CA ALA A 20 -10.88 6.54 -5.79
C ALA A 20 -10.66 6.68 -7.30
N GLU A 21 -9.53 6.21 -7.82
CA GLU A 21 -9.21 6.21 -9.26
C GLU A 21 -10.22 5.38 -10.07
N MET A 22 -10.67 4.27 -9.52
CA MET A 22 -11.70 3.43 -10.14
C MET A 22 -13.13 3.98 -9.98
N GLY A 23 -13.34 5.04 -9.18
CA GLY A 23 -14.65 5.57 -8.86
C GLY A 23 -15.55 4.59 -8.10
N LEU A 24 -14.97 3.69 -7.32
CA LEU A 24 -15.69 2.69 -6.55
C LEU A 24 -16.04 3.22 -5.15
N ALA A 25 -17.33 3.33 -4.89
CA ALA A 25 -17.82 3.75 -3.58
C ALA A 25 -17.67 2.62 -2.54
N TYR A 26 -17.30 2.99 -1.33
CA TYR A 26 -17.20 2.07 -0.19
C TYR A 26 -17.60 2.74 1.13
N GLU A 27 -18.07 1.93 2.07
CA GLU A 27 -18.28 2.33 3.45
C GLU A 27 -16.93 2.34 4.18
N SER A 28 -16.62 3.47 4.80
CA SER A 28 -15.39 3.65 5.56
C SER A 28 -15.53 3.12 6.99
N ASP A 29 -14.65 2.22 7.39
CA ASP A 29 -14.50 1.72 8.75
C ASP A 29 -13.12 2.14 9.28
N VAL A 30 -13.08 3.29 9.95
CA VAL A 30 -11.82 3.85 10.44
C VAL A 30 -11.45 3.24 11.77
N VAL A 31 -10.35 2.50 11.82
CA VAL A 31 -9.83 1.84 13.02
C VAL A 31 -8.57 2.54 13.55
N ASP A 32 -8.36 2.46 14.86
CA ASP A 32 -7.12 2.92 15.49
C ASP A 32 -6.07 1.79 15.42
N ALA A 33 -5.09 1.95 14.52
CA ALA A 33 -4.04 0.97 14.31
C ALA A 33 -3.02 0.86 15.46
N LEU A 34 -3.05 1.79 16.42
CA LEU A 34 -2.20 1.76 17.62
C LEU A 34 -2.83 0.96 18.77
N ARG A 35 -4.09 0.53 18.61
CA ARG A 35 -4.78 -0.33 19.56
C ARG A 35 -4.81 -1.77 19.06
N PRO A 36 -4.92 -2.76 19.96
CA PRO A 36 -5.13 -4.14 19.55
C PRO A 36 -6.30 -4.25 18.58
N LEU A 37 -6.04 -4.72 17.36
CA LEU A 37 -7.07 -4.94 16.35
C LEU A 37 -7.85 -6.20 16.70
N SER A 38 -9.18 -6.17 16.52
CA SER A 38 -10.02 -7.36 16.78
C SER A 38 -9.79 -8.43 15.69
N GLY A 39 -9.93 -9.70 16.08
CA GLY A 39 -9.87 -10.82 15.12
C GLY A 39 -10.95 -10.78 14.05
N GLU A 40 -11.96 -9.91 14.20
CA GLU A 40 -12.96 -9.65 13.18
C GLU A 40 -12.38 -9.02 11.92
N LEU A 41 -11.24 -8.32 12.03
CA LEU A 41 -10.52 -7.76 10.88
C LEU A 41 -9.78 -8.81 10.06
N GLY A 42 -9.52 -9.99 10.62
CA GLY A 42 -8.84 -11.09 9.92
C GLY A 42 -7.73 -11.71 10.75
N PRO A 43 -7.16 -12.84 10.31
CA PRO A 43 -6.16 -13.59 11.08
C PRO A 43 -4.81 -12.87 11.18
N THR A 44 -4.53 -11.93 10.28
CA THR A 44 -3.27 -11.18 10.26
C THR A 44 -3.24 -10.02 11.25
N LEU A 45 -4.40 -9.68 11.87
CA LEU A 45 -4.56 -8.52 12.74
C LEU A 45 -3.97 -7.24 12.14
N SER A 46 -4.13 -7.08 10.84
CA SER A 46 -3.59 -5.96 10.06
C SER A 46 -4.68 -5.27 9.24
N ILE A 47 -4.37 -4.08 8.78
CA ILE A 47 -5.19 -3.27 7.87
C ILE A 47 -4.37 -2.92 6.62
N PRO A 48 -5.04 -2.77 5.46
CA PRO A 48 -6.49 -2.72 5.21
C PRO A 48 -7.17 -4.09 5.18
N VAL A 49 -8.48 -4.08 5.45
CA VAL A 49 -9.35 -5.24 5.22
C VAL A 49 -10.55 -4.79 4.39
N LEU A 50 -10.77 -5.46 3.26
CA LEU A 50 -11.90 -5.22 2.37
C LEU A 50 -12.96 -6.31 2.57
N GLN A 51 -14.21 -5.90 2.78
CA GLN A 51 -15.39 -6.76 2.68
C GLN A 51 -16.18 -6.38 1.45
N ASP A 52 -16.34 -7.31 0.51
CA ASP A 52 -17.12 -7.11 -0.71
C ASP A 52 -18.01 -8.32 -1.00
N GLY A 53 -19.29 -8.18 -0.72
CA GLY A 53 -20.22 -9.31 -0.73
C GLY A 53 -19.74 -10.47 0.15
N PRO A 54 -19.56 -11.68 -0.39
CA PRO A 54 -19.05 -12.82 0.38
C PRO A 54 -17.54 -12.80 0.59
N HIS A 55 -16.79 -11.92 -0.10
CA HIS A 55 -15.35 -11.88 -0.06
C HIS A 55 -14.87 -10.98 1.07
N LYS A 56 -13.99 -11.52 1.93
CA LYS A 56 -13.28 -10.78 2.96
C LYS A 56 -11.78 -10.94 2.70
N LEU A 57 -11.11 -9.83 2.39
CA LEU A 57 -9.74 -9.81 1.90
C LEU A 57 -8.88 -8.93 2.79
N TRP A 58 -7.68 -9.37 3.05
CA TRP A 58 -6.61 -8.62 3.71
C TRP A 58 -5.36 -8.68 2.84
N GLU A 59 -4.32 -7.91 3.17
CA GLU A 59 -3.14 -7.62 2.36
C GLU A 59 -3.45 -6.68 1.17
N SER A 60 -2.84 -5.52 1.20
CA SER A 60 -3.16 -4.43 0.28
C SER A 60 -2.92 -4.79 -1.19
N ASP A 61 -1.91 -5.62 -1.49
CA ASP A 61 -1.62 -6.05 -2.87
C ASP A 61 -2.67 -7.01 -3.40
N LEU A 62 -3.13 -7.94 -2.55
CA LEU A 62 -4.23 -8.84 -2.88
C LEU A 62 -5.54 -8.08 -3.09
N ILE A 63 -5.82 -7.09 -2.24
CA ILE A 63 -7.03 -6.25 -2.40
C ILE A 63 -6.98 -5.48 -3.71
N VAL A 64 -5.84 -4.89 -4.07
CA VAL A 64 -5.68 -4.17 -5.33
C VAL A 64 -5.87 -5.12 -6.53
N ASP A 65 -5.23 -6.29 -6.53
CA ASP A 65 -5.40 -7.28 -7.60
C ASP A 65 -6.87 -7.73 -7.73
N TYR A 66 -7.55 -7.97 -6.60
CA TYR A 66 -8.97 -8.29 -6.56
C TYR A 66 -9.82 -7.19 -7.21
N LEU A 67 -9.60 -5.93 -6.84
CA LEU A 67 -10.36 -4.80 -7.39
C LEU A 67 -10.18 -4.68 -8.91
N LEU A 68 -8.94 -4.78 -9.40
CA LEU A 68 -8.62 -4.69 -10.82
C LEU A 68 -9.24 -5.81 -11.64
N ARG A 69 -9.31 -7.02 -11.09
CA ARG A 69 -9.89 -8.19 -11.77
C ARG A 69 -11.43 -8.25 -11.70
N THR A 70 -11.98 -7.82 -10.56
CA THR A 70 -13.43 -7.91 -10.31
C THR A 70 -14.18 -6.78 -10.99
N TYR A 71 -13.54 -5.61 -11.12
CA TYR A 71 -14.14 -4.39 -11.69
C TYR A 71 -13.37 -3.86 -12.91
N PRO A 72 -13.16 -4.68 -13.97
CA PRO A 72 -12.29 -4.31 -15.10
C PRO A 72 -12.78 -3.07 -15.86
N GLU A 73 -14.10 -2.86 -15.93
CA GLU A 73 -14.65 -1.66 -16.57
C GLU A 73 -14.39 -0.38 -15.77
N ALA A 74 -14.41 -0.45 -14.44
CA ALA A 74 -14.06 0.67 -13.58
C ALA A 74 -12.55 0.99 -13.70
N ALA A 75 -11.69 -0.03 -13.74
CA ALA A 75 -10.27 0.12 -13.99
C ALA A 75 -9.96 0.75 -15.36
N ALA A 76 -10.75 0.43 -16.39
CA ALA A 76 -10.59 0.98 -17.74
C ALA A 76 -11.09 2.42 -17.88
N ARG A 77 -12.00 2.88 -17.00
CA ARG A 77 -12.59 4.22 -17.02
C ARG A 77 -11.87 5.24 -16.16
N SER A 78 -10.90 4.83 -15.37
CA SER A 78 -10.20 5.76 -14.50
C SER A 78 -9.59 6.89 -15.32
N ALA A 79 -10.11 8.10 -15.09
CA ALA A 79 -9.76 9.27 -15.90
C ALA A 79 -8.31 9.64 -15.65
N GLY A 80 -7.49 9.62 -16.69
CA GLY A 80 -6.10 10.03 -16.66
C GLY A 80 -5.09 8.93 -16.37
N VAL A 81 -5.51 7.74 -15.93
CA VAL A 81 -4.63 6.57 -15.83
C VAL A 81 -4.99 5.60 -16.95
N PRO A 82 -4.20 5.48 -18.01
CA PRO A 82 -4.56 4.67 -19.17
C PRO A 82 -4.80 3.20 -18.85
N LYS A 83 -4.42 2.70 -17.70
CA LYS A 83 -4.74 1.35 -17.21
C LYS A 83 -4.11 1.14 -15.84
N LEU A 84 -4.90 0.86 -14.82
CA LEU A 84 -4.43 0.45 -13.49
C LEU A 84 -3.83 -0.99 -13.48
N ALA A 85 -3.14 -1.39 -14.54
CA ALA A 85 -2.38 -2.62 -14.61
C ALA A 85 -0.97 -2.36 -15.19
N PRO A 86 -0.21 -1.47 -14.56
CA PRO A 86 1.01 -0.93 -15.12
C PRO A 86 2.09 -1.96 -15.42
N TRP A 87 2.30 -2.90 -14.51
CA TRP A 87 3.33 -3.95 -14.68
C TRP A 87 3.07 -4.91 -15.86
N LEU A 88 1.84 -4.96 -16.37
CA LEU A 88 1.50 -5.72 -17.56
C LEU A 88 1.74 -4.93 -18.87
N ALA A 89 1.86 -3.61 -18.76
CA ALA A 89 1.94 -2.75 -19.93
C ALA A 89 3.38 -2.43 -20.38
N ARG A 90 4.38 -2.75 -19.57
CA ARG A 90 5.80 -2.56 -19.90
C ARG A 90 6.60 -3.85 -19.71
N PRO A 91 6.44 -4.83 -20.61
CA PRO A 91 7.10 -6.14 -20.46
C PRO A 91 8.62 -6.07 -20.39
N ASP A 92 9.21 -5.11 -21.11
CA ASP A 92 10.66 -4.82 -21.15
C ASP A 92 11.19 -4.24 -19.83
N ARG A 93 10.31 -3.65 -19.00
CA ARG A 93 10.67 -3.06 -17.71
C ARG A 93 10.05 -3.80 -16.52
N HIS A 94 9.41 -4.92 -16.73
CA HIS A 94 8.66 -5.64 -15.71
C HIS A 94 9.45 -5.84 -14.41
N TRP A 95 10.65 -6.35 -14.48
CA TRP A 95 11.45 -6.63 -13.28
C TRP A 95 11.91 -5.36 -12.56
N HIS A 96 12.20 -4.32 -13.32
CA HIS A 96 12.51 -3.01 -12.75
C HIS A 96 11.31 -2.45 -11.99
N ASP A 97 10.13 -2.44 -12.60
CA ASP A 97 8.90 -1.92 -12.00
C ASP A 97 8.52 -2.72 -10.74
N MET A 98 8.66 -4.04 -10.79
CA MET A 98 8.45 -4.90 -9.61
C MET A 98 9.46 -4.61 -8.50
N THR A 99 10.71 -4.27 -8.84
CA THR A 99 11.73 -3.88 -7.86
C THR A 99 11.38 -2.55 -7.20
N VAL A 100 10.90 -1.56 -7.95
CA VAL A 100 10.40 -0.29 -7.41
C VAL A 100 9.25 -0.54 -6.43
N LEU A 101 8.25 -1.32 -6.82
CA LEU A 101 7.10 -1.64 -5.95
C LEU A 101 7.54 -2.39 -4.67
N ALA A 102 8.43 -3.36 -4.78
CA ALA A 102 8.97 -4.10 -3.64
C ALA A 102 9.77 -3.19 -2.69
N THR A 103 10.52 -2.23 -3.24
CA THR A 103 11.27 -1.24 -2.45
C THR A 103 10.31 -0.31 -1.69
N ILE A 104 9.26 0.18 -2.36
CA ILE A 104 8.21 0.99 -1.72
C ILE A 104 7.53 0.20 -0.59
N ALA A 105 7.16 -1.06 -0.81
CA ALA A 105 6.53 -1.89 0.20
C ALA A 105 7.44 -2.15 1.40
N THR A 106 8.73 -2.39 1.15
CA THR A 106 9.75 -2.58 2.19
C THR A 106 9.97 -1.30 3.01
N CYS A 107 10.04 -0.15 2.35
CA CYS A 107 10.14 1.15 3.00
C CYS A 107 8.90 1.40 3.89
N ALA A 108 7.70 1.21 3.35
CA ALA A 108 6.45 1.37 4.09
C ALA A 108 6.38 0.46 5.33
N SER A 109 6.79 -0.80 5.20
CA SER A 109 6.84 -1.75 6.33
C SER A 109 7.80 -1.29 7.42
N SER A 110 8.98 -0.76 7.03
CA SER A 110 9.95 -0.22 7.98
C SER A 110 9.42 1.01 8.72
N ILE A 111 8.73 1.92 8.02
CA ILE A 111 8.10 3.10 8.62
C ILE A 111 7.01 2.68 9.62
N VAL A 112 6.18 1.70 9.27
CA VAL A 112 5.12 1.19 10.15
C VAL A 112 5.74 0.57 11.42
N ASN A 113 6.79 -0.25 11.27
CA ASN A 113 7.48 -0.84 12.42
C ASN A 113 8.06 0.24 13.36
N LEU A 114 8.73 1.26 12.81
CA LEU A 114 9.25 2.38 13.59
C LEU A 114 8.13 3.10 14.36
N ARG A 115 6.99 3.35 13.71
CA ARG A 115 5.85 4.05 14.31
C ARG A 115 5.18 3.22 15.42
N LEU A 116 4.89 1.93 15.15
CA LEU A 116 4.20 1.07 16.11
C LEU A 116 5.06 0.83 17.35
N MET A 117 6.34 0.54 17.17
CA MET A 117 7.25 0.32 18.29
C MET A 117 7.50 1.58 19.11
N ALA A 118 7.51 2.76 18.47
CA ALA A 118 7.60 4.02 19.18
C ALA A 118 6.43 4.26 20.15
N SER A 119 5.22 3.74 19.85
CA SER A 119 4.08 3.82 20.77
C SER A 119 4.29 3.02 22.06
N ASP A 120 5.14 2.00 22.00
CA ASP A 120 5.54 1.17 23.14
C ASP A 120 6.86 1.63 23.80
N GLY A 121 7.37 2.79 23.40
CA GLY A 121 8.63 3.36 23.93
C GLY A 121 9.90 2.72 23.38
N ILE A 122 9.77 1.88 22.33
CA ILE A 122 10.92 1.25 21.67
C ILE A 122 11.30 2.07 20.43
N THR A 123 12.52 2.59 20.43
CA THR A 123 13.02 3.52 19.41
C THR A 123 14.34 3.04 18.79
N PRO A 124 14.81 3.64 17.70
CA PRO A 124 16.13 3.34 17.14
C PRO A 124 17.29 3.53 18.12
N ASP A 125 17.12 4.32 19.17
CA ASP A 125 18.17 4.61 20.14
C ASP A 125 18.32 3.52 21.22
N ASN A 126 17.29 2.67 21.38
CA ASN A 126 17.29 1.56 22.34
C ASN A 126 17.01 0.19 21.68
N SER A 127 17.07 0.11 20.34
CA SER A 127 16.85 -1.13 19.59
C SER A 127 17.68 -1.16 18.31
N ASP A 128 18.64 -2.07 18.24
CA ASP A 128 19.45 -2.29 17.03
C ASP A 128 18.57 -2.70 15.81
N TYR A 129 17.50 -3.41 16.06
CA TYR A 129 16.55 -3.76 14.99
C TYR A 129 15.93 -2.49 14.41
N LEU A 130 15.44 -1.57 15.24
CA LEU A 130 14.83 -0.32 14.77
C LEU A 130 15.86 0.64 14.20
N ALA A 131 17.09 0.67 14.71
CA ALA A 131 18.18 1.41 14.09
C ALA A 131 18.41 0.96 12.63
N ARG A 132 18.40 -0.36 12.37
CA ARG A 132 18.45 -0.88 11.00
C ARG A 132 17.22 -0.54 10.16
N GLN A 133 16.01 -0.51 10.76
CA GLN A 133 14.81 -0.07 10.04
C GLN A 133 14.91 1.39 9.59
N ARG A 134 15.43 2.27 10.44
CA ARG A 134 15.67 3.68 10.09
C ARG A 134 16.64 3.83 8.91
N VAL A 135 17.80 3.19 8.99
CA VAL A 135 18.77 3.18 7.87
C VAL A 135 18.17 2.60 6.60
N ARG A 136 17.32 1.56 6.71
CA ARG A 136 16.63 0.99 5.55
C ARG A 136 15.68 1.99 4.91
N VAL A 137 14.91 2.74 5.70
CA VAL A 137 14.02 3.78 5.18
C VAL A 137 14.82 4.83 4.39
N GLU A 138 15.90 5.35 4.98
CA GLU A 138 16.77 6.33 4.33
C GLU A 138 17.29 5.81 2.98
N ARG A 139 17.88 4.60 2.97
CA ARG A 139 18.39 3.99 1.74
C ARG A 139 17.32 3.70 0.68
N CYS A 140 16.11 3.28 1.12
CA CYS A 140 15.00 3.08 0.18
C CYS A 140 14.57 4.40 -0.44
N LEU A 141 14.48 5.46 0.34
CA LEU A 141 14.09 6.78 -0.16
C LEU A 141 15.16 7.34 -1.11
N ASP A 142 16.44 7.27 -0.76
CA ASP A 142 17.55 7.71 -1.62
C ASP A 142 17.55 6.97 -2.96
N TRP A 143 17.34 5.65 -2.92
CA TRP A 143 17.27 4.85 -4.15
C TRP A 143 16.04 5.20 -4.98
N LEU A 144 14.87 5.33 -4.36
CA LEU A 144 13.63 5.70 -5.03
C LEU A 144 13.70 7.11 -5.65
N ASP A 145 14.36 8.04 -4.98
CA ASP A 145 14.59 9.39 -5.50
C ASP A 145 15.44 9.36 -6.77
N GLY A 146 16.48 8.53 -6.81
CA GLY A 146 17.31 8.31 -7.98
C GLY A 146 16.60 7.60 -9.15
N GLU A 147 15.54 6.83 -8.87
CA GLU A 147 14.72 6.16 -9.89
C GLU A 147 13.57 7.03 -10.42
N ALA A 148 13.21 8.08 -9.68
CA ALA A 148 12.15 9.00 -10.07
C ALA A 148 12.65 10.01 -11.12
N SER A 149 11.88 10.19 -12.18
CA SER A 149 12.04 11.33 -13.09
C SER A 149 11.15 12.50 -12.67
N GLU A 150 11.25 13.65 -13.35
CA GLU A 150 10.30 14.76 -13.16
C GLU A 150 8.85 14.34 -13.42
N GLU A 151 8.64 13.30 -14.25
CA GLU A 151 7.33 12.71 -14.55
C GLU A 151 6.99 11.50 -13.65
N GLY A 152 7.78 11.25 -12.59
CA GLY A 152 7.61 10.13 -11.67
C GLY A 152 8.28 8.83 -12.11
N PHE A 153 7.87 7.70 -11.54
CA PHE A 153 8.44 6.37 -11.81
C PHE A 153 7.98 5.75 -13.14
N ALA A 154 6.92 6.27 -13.71
CA ALA A 154 6.31 5.77 -14.94
C ALA A 154 5.87 6.94 -15.83
N PRO A 155 6.81 7.59 -16.56
CA PRO A 155 6.50 8.69 -17.46
C PRO A 155 5.37 8.37 -18.43
N GLY A 156 4.42 9.29 -18.58
CA GLY A 156 3.24 9.11 -19.42
C GLY A 156 2.09 8.30 -18.79
N TRP A 157 2.15 8.03 -17.49
CA TRP A 157 1.13 7.28 -16.74
C TRP A 157 0.23 8.16 -15.87
N PHE A 158 0.68 9.37 -15.56
CA PHE A 158 -0.06 10.38 -14.78
C PHE A 158 -0.04 11.71 -15.49
#